data_6a8429b2f2c9c4c2a7d2de618620d5f3
#
_entry.id   6a8429b2f2c9c4c2a7d2de618620d5f3
#
_cell.length_a   1.000
_cell.length_b   1.000
_cell.length_c   1.000
_cell.angle_alpha   90.00
_cell.angle_beta   90.00
_cell.angle_gamma   90.00
#
_symmetry.space_group_name_H-M   'P 1'
#
loop_
_entity.id
_entity.type
_entity.pdbx_description
1 polymer ?
#
loop_
_entity_poly.entity_id
_entity_poly.type
_entity_poly.pdbx_seq_one_letter_code
_entity_poly.pdbx_strand_id
1 'polypeptide(L)'
;IPLVPTVHQMADVGPMDILAETNNEIGYPIVRDMDTFCYERQSAGSMEIGSYGHRPILHHPDEIPSNQEAALSPTEMPFTDDDFDPQMETAIELMDMLGDAEIRYAINGLLSMTPDTMPCLGETPEVRNLWSAAAVWVKEGPGMAQAVAEWMTYGYPRVIDVHGADIARFYDEERTDEHIWSRAEEHFNKTYGIVHPAEQWVGRRNLQVGPYFSRQEDLGAEFFQARTWERPQWYGANADLVERYGLSEREVEWDNRWWSPITVGEHLNLRENCGVVDLSAFQIYELEGPGAVEYADRLAVNKVDVPVGRSIYTPWLNSDGGFHSDLTMMRLGEDRVRIVTGVFDGGRDEFWTRRHMPTDSSVTFTNITKQLTTLGLWGPNAPAVLSQLTNQDLDH
;
A
#
# COMPACT_ATOMS: atom_id res chain seq x y z
N ILE A 1 -2.53 0.28 -16.17
CA ILE A 1 -2.95 0.71 -14.81
C ILE A 1 -3.26 -0.54 -14.01
N PRO A 2 -2.65 -0.75 -12.84
CA PRO A 2 -2.84 -1.95 -12.03
C PRO A 2 -4.19 -1.93 -11.30
N LEU A 3 -5.24 -2.32 -11.99
CA LEU A 3 -6.58 -2.47 -11.44
C LEU A 3 -7.32 -3.61 -12.17
N VAL A 4 -8.33 -4.17 -11.51
CA VAL A 4 -9.25 -5.16 -12.06
C VAL A 4 -10.69 -4.77 -11.74
N PRO A 5 -11.61 -4.89 -12.72
CA PRO A 5 -13.04 -4.74 -12.48
C PRO A 5 -13.55 -5.87 -11.59
N THR A 6 -14.26 -5.52 -10.53
CA THR A 6 -14.80 -6.47 -9.55
C THR A 6 -16.26 -6.11 -9.29
N VAL A 7 -17.15 -7.07 -9.29
CA VAL A 7 -18.58 -6.79 -9.05
C VAL A 7 -18.88 -6.53 -7.59
N HIS A 8 -19.84 -5.66 -7.35
CA HIS A 8 -20.46 -5.42 -6.06
C HIS A 8 -21.97 -5.42 -6.21
N GLN A 9 -22.65 -6.25 -5.44
CA GLN A 9 -24.08 -6.43 -5.53
C GLN A 9 -24.84 -5.64 -4.47
N MET A 10 -25.99 -5.11 -4.86
CA MET A 10 -26.89 -4.37 -3.99
C MET A 10 -28.34 -4.64 -4.39
N ALA A 11 -29.24 -4.76 -3.42
CA ALA A 11 -30.67 -4.88 -3.63
C ALA A 11 -31.43 -3.73 -2.94
N ASP A 12 -32.45 -3.20 -3.60
CA ASP A 12 -33.46 -2.31 -3.00
C ASP A 12 -34.65 -3.15 -2.58
N VAL A 13 -34.92 -3.18 -1.28
CA VAL A 13 -35.92 -4.03 -0.62
C VAL A 13 -37.03 -3.15 -0.02
N GLY A 14 -38.28 -3.39 -0.41
CA GLY A 14 -39.39 -2.58 0.05
C GLY A 14 -40.64 -2.72 -0.84
N PRO A 15 -41.67 -1.83 -0.68
CA PRO A 15 -41.70 -0.73 0.31
C PRO A 15 -41.99 -1.25 1.73
N MET A 16 -41.62 -0.42 2.72
CA MET A 16 -41.89 -0.69 4.14
C MET A 16 -42.66 0.46 4.77
N ASP A 17 -43.77 0.17 5.43
CA ASP A 17 -44.66 1.18 6.01
C ASP A 17 -43.93 2.07 7.03
N ILE A 18 -43.08 1.48 7.85
CA ILE A 18 -42.30 2.22 8.85
C ILE A 18 -41.37 3.28 8.23
N LEU A 19 -40.88 3.06 7.03
CA LEU A 19 -40.01 4.00 6.33
C LEU A 19 -40.83 5.06 5.57
N ALA A 20 -41.99 4.69 5.05
CA ALA A 20 -42.86 5.59 4.33
C ALA A 20 -43.35 6.75 5.20
N GLU A 21 -43.48 6.54 6.52
CA GLU A 21 -43.92 7.55 7.48
C GLU A 21 -42.89 8.70 7.66
N THR A 22 -41.61 8.45 7.39
CA THR A 22 -40.55 9.46 7.60
C THR A 22 -40.59 10.60 6.59
N ASN A 23 -41.17 10.37 5.41
CA ASN A 23 -41.20 11.30 4.26
C ASN A 23 -39.80 11.89 3.90
N ASN A 24 -38.73 11.19 4.24
CA ASN A 24 -37.38 11.53 3.96
C ASN A 24 -36.76 10.48 3.03
N GLU A 25 -35.85 10.90 2.16
CA GLU A 25 -35.08 9.96 1.34
C GLU A 25 -34.11 9.14 2.24
N ILE A 26 -33.45 9.81 3.18
CA ILE A 26 -32.61 9.20 4.21
C ILE A 26 -32.95 9.84 5.55
N GLY A 27 -33.70 9.12 6.40
CA GLY A 27 -34.12 9.58 7.74
C GLY A 27 -33.39 8.88 8.88
N TYR A 28 -32.80 7.72 8.61
CA TYR A 28 -32.06 6.91 9.57
C TYR A 28 -30.57 6.85 9.24
N PRO A 29 -29.69 6.67 10.24
CA PRO A 29 -28.28 6.38 10.00
C PRO A 29 -28.09 5.14 9.12
N ILE A 30 -27.03 5.14 8.30
CA ILE A 30 -26.59 3.95 7.58
C ILE A 30 -26.07 2.96 8.63
N VAL A 31 -26.56 1.73 8.59
CA VAL A 31 -26.01 0.62 9.36
C VAL A 31 -24.89 -0.02 8.57
N ARG A 32 -23.82 -0.39 9.23
CA ARG A 32 -22.72 -1.14 8.67
C ARG A 32 -22.39 -2.30 9.61
N ASP A 33 -22.74 -3.49 9.19
CA ASP A 33 -22.39 -4.72 9.88
C ASP A 33 -21.02 -5.20 9.40
N MET A 34 -20.01 -5.01 10.26
CA MET A 34 -18.64 -5.37 9.92
C MET A 34 -18.33 -6.86 10.09
N ASP A 35 -19.17 -7.59 10.84
CA ASP A 35 -18.99 -9.03 11.03
C ASP A 35 -19.41 -9.82 9.79
N THR A 36 -20.41 -9.30 9.07
CA THR A 36 -20.98 -9.92 7.87
C THR A 36 -20.67 -9.16 6.58
N PHE A 37 -19.92 -8.05 6.68
CA PHE A 37 -19.51 -7.20 5.55
C PHE A 37 -20.67 -6.55 4.78
N CYS A 38 -21.81 -6.37 5.46
CA CYS A 38 -23.01 -5.75 4.92
C CYS A 38 -23.14 -4.28 5.26
N TYR A 39 -23.94 -3.58 4.49
CA TYR A 39 -24.48 -2.28 4.85
C TYR A 39 -25.95 -2.17 4.46
N GLU A 40 -26.73 -1.45 5.27
CA GLU A 40 -28.13 -1.18 5.10
C GLU A 40 -28.38 0.33 5.13
N ARG A 41 -28.99 0.84 4.08
CA ARG A 41 -29.29 2.27 3.94
C ARG A 41 -30.75 2.49 3.57
N GLN A 42 -31.40 3.41 4.25
CA GLN A 42 -32.73 3.85 3.83
C GLN A 42 -32.65 4.52 2.44
N SER A 43 -33.60 4.16 1.57
CA SER A 43 -33.85 4.78 0.27
C SER A 43 -35.33 5.09 0.16
N ALA A 44 -35.74 6.29 0.60
CA ALA A 44 -37.15 6.67 0.74
C ALA A 44 -38.00 5.66 1.56
N GLY A 45 -38.92 4.97 0.95
CA GLY A 45 -39.75 3.92 1.58
C GLY A 45 -39.15 2.51 1.55
N SER A 46 -37.89 2.36 1.16
CA SER A 46 -37.19 1.09 1.01
C SER A 46 -35.85 1.09 1.75
N MET A 47 -35.19 -0.07 1.78
CA MET A 47 -33.81 -0.23 2.22
C MET A 47 -32.95 -0.73 1.07
N GLU A 48 -31.79 -0.09 0.87
CA GLU A 48 -30.73 -0.63 0.03
C GLU A 48 -29.83 -1.52 0.90
N ILE A 49 -29.67 -2.76 0.48
CA ILE A 49 -28.83 -3.78 1.11
C ILE A 49 -27.67 -4.06 0.18
N GLY A 50 -26.44 -3.82 0.65
CA GLY A 50 -25.24 -4.11 -0.12
C GLY A 50 -24.26 -4.97 0.68
N SER A 51 -23.41 -5.70 -0.03
CA SER A 51 -22.51 -6.64 0.61
C SER A 51 -21.16 -6.74 -0.07
N TYR A 52 -20.13 -6.89 0.76
CA TYR A 52 -18.77 -7.30 0.37
C TYR A 52 -18.46 -8.72 0.90
N GLY A 53 -19.46 -9.44 1.42
CA GLY A 53 -19.31 -10.79 1.98
C GLY A 53 -19.43 -11.92 0.98
N HIS A 54 -19.95 -11.66 -0.22
CA HIS A 54 -20.01 -12.68 -1.26
C HIS A 54 -18.61 -13.03 -1.82
N ARG A 55 -18.50 -14.14 -2.56
CA ARG A 55 -17.23 -14.47 -3.22
C ARG A 55 -16.82 -13.34 -4.15
N PRO A 56 -15.53 -12.99 -4.23
CA PRO A 56 -15.04 -12.01 -5.20
C PRO A 56 -15.32 -12.51 -6.63
N ILE A 57 -15.93 -11.65 -7.44
CA ILE A 57 -16.20 -11.92 -8.86
C ILE A 57 -15.47 -10.87 -9.68
N LEU A 58 -14.35 -11.26 -10.28
CA LEU A 58 -13.50 -10.40 -11.07
C LEU A 58 -13.76 -10.63 -12.55
N HIS A 59 -13.64 -9.56 -13.34
CA HIS A 59 -13.80 -9.60 -14.78
C HIS A 59 -12.54 -9.14 -15.49
N HIS A 60 -12.19 -9.84 -16.57
CA HIS A 60 -11.19 -9.30 -17.48
C HIS A 60 -11.78 -8.07 -18.19
N PRO A 61 -10.99 -6.99 -18.44
CA PRO A 61 -11.49 -5.82 -19.14
C PRO A 61 -12.18 -6.10 -20.48
N ASP A 62 -11.75 -7.15 -21.18
CA ASP A 62 -12.35 -7.58 -22.46
C ASP A 62 -13.74 -8.22 -22.31
N GLU A 63 -14.13 -8.59 -21.10
CA GLU A 63 -15.47 -9.14 -20.80
C GLU A 63 -16.51 -8.04 -20.56
N ILE A 64 -16.05 -6.80 -20.38
CA ILE A 64 -16.95 -5.66 -20.15
C ILE A 64 -17.56 -5.24 -21.50
N PRO A 65 -18.90 -5.24 -21.61
CA PRO A 65 -19.54 -4.88 -22.86
C PRO A 65 -19.26 -3.40 -23.22
N SER A 66 -19.19 -3.11 -24.50
CA SER A 66 -19.12 -1.74 -24.97
C SER A 66 -20.46 -0.98 -24.69
N ASN A 67 -20.43 0.35 -24.78
CA ASN A 67 -21.64 1.18 -24.67
C ASN A 67 -22.76 0.83 -25.66
N GLN A 68 -22.41 0.16 -26.76
CA GLN A 68 -23.38 -0.25 -27.78
C GLN A 68 -23.99 -1.63 -27.49
N GLU A 69 -23.28 -2.48 -26.76
CA GLU A 69 -23.68 -3.85 -26.44
C GLU A 69 -24.38 -3.94 -25.09
N ALA A 70 -24.09 -3.03 -24.17
CA ALA A 70 -24.68 -3.02 -22.85
C ALA A 70 -26.18 -2.66 -22.91
N ALA A 71 -27.01 -3.41 -22.18
CA ALA A 71 -28.45 -3.16 -22.11
C ALA A 71 -28.80 -1.87 -21.38
N LEU A 72 -28.10 -1.55 -20.30
CA LEU A 72 -28.27 -0.35 -19.48
C LEU A 72 -26.94 0.44 -19.40
N SER A 73 -25.94 -0.16 -18.81
CA SER A 73 -24.61 0.44 -18.61
C SER A 73 -23.54 -0.63 -18.78
N PRO A 74 -22.38 -0.32 -19.37
CA PRO A 74 -21.25 -1.25 -19.42
C PRO A 74 -20.74 -1.68 -18.04
N THR A 75 -21.03 -0.92 -17.01
CA THR A 75 -20.62 -1.20 -15.64
C THR A 75 -21.66 -1.99 -14.83
N GLU A 76 -22.76 -2.39 -15.44
CA GLU A 76 -23.82 -3.19 -14.81
C GLU A 76 -23.80 -4.60 -15.39
N MET A 77 -23.40 -5.54 -14.54
CA MET A 77 -23.32 -6.96 -14.88
C MET A 77 -24.59 -7.69 -14.44
N PRO A 78 -24.85 -8.91 -14.95
CA PRO A 78 -25.97 -9.70 -14.48
C PRO A 78 -25.90 -9.95 -12.97
N PHE A 79 -27.00 -9.74 -12.27
CA PHE A 79 -27.10 -10.05 -10.85
C PHE A 79 -27.05 -11.57 -10.64
N THR A 80 -26.39 -12.03 -9.57
CA THR A 80 -26.24 -13.44 -9.24
C THR A 80 -26.86 -13.72 -7.88
N ASP A 81 -28.10 -14.24 -7.89
CA ASP A 81 -28.88 -14.50 -6.68
C ASP A 81 -28.13 -15.43 -5.72
N ASP A 82 -27.55 -16.53 -6.22
CA ASP A 82 -26.82 -17.50 -5.41
C ASP A 82 -25.66 -16.87 -4.60
N ASP A 83 -25.04 -15.79 -5.12
CA ASP A 83 -23.97 -15.07 -4.43
C ASP A 83 -24.52 -14.05 -3.43
N PHE A 84 -25.73 -13.53 -3.64
CA PHE A 84 -26.33 -12.49 -2.80
C PHE A 84 -27.25 -13.04 -1.69
N ASP A 85 -27.93 -14.14 -1.92
CA ASP A 85 -28.90 -14.73 -0.97
C ASP A 85 -28.36 -14.90 0.46
N PRO A 86 -27.11 -15.39 0.69
CA PRO A 86 -26.57 -15.50 2.04
C PRO A 86 -26.47 -14.16 2.77
N GLN A 87 -26.23 -13.07 2.02
CA GLN A 87 -26.16 -11.73 2.58
C GLN A 87 -27.54 -11.16 2.89
N MET A 88 -28.51 -11.49 2.07
CA MET A 88 -29.90 -11.13 2.32
C MET A 88 -30.44 -11.84 3.57
N GLU A 89 -30.11 -13.13 3.75
CA GLU A 89 -30.46 -13.86 4.98
C GLU A 89 -29.87 -13.19 6.22
N THR A 90 -28.60 -12.79 6.18
CA THR A 90 -27.94 -12.08 7.28
C THR A 90 -28.59 -10.71 7.56
N ALA A 91 -28.93 -9.96 6.50
CA ALA A 91 -29.62 -8.67 6.66
C ALA A 91 -30.98 -8.83 7.32
N ILE A 92 -31.73 -9.91 7.00
CA ILE A 92 -33.02 -10.25 7.62
C ILE A 92 -32.81 -10.61 9.12
N GLU A 93 -31.74 -11.35 9.46
CA GLU A 93 -31.45 -11.65 10.87
C GLU A 93 -31.17 -10.37 11.67
N LEU A 94 -30.51 -9.38 11.06
CA LEU A 94 -30.25 -8.09 11.68
C LEU A 94 -31.48 -7.20 11.76
N MET A 95 -32.31 -7.22 10.72
CA MET A 95 -33.52 -6.39 10.56
C MET A 95 -34.68 -7.25 10.05
N ASP A 96 -35.42 -7.87 10.97
CA ASP A 96 -36.52 -8.83 10.68
C ASP A 96 -37.61 -8.26 9.73
N MET A 97 -37.76 -6.94 9.72
CA MET A 97 -38.70 -6.24 8.81
C MET A 97 -38.37 -6.43 7.31
N LEU A 98 -37.12 -6.80 6.98
CA LEU A 98 -36.71 -7.06 5.60
C LEU A 98 -37.30 -8.37 5.06
N GLY A 99 -37.58 -9.32 5.94
CA GLY A 99 -38.13 -10.63 5.55
C GLY A 99 -39.58 -10.59 5.00
N ASP A 100 -40.32 -9.53 5.31
CA ASP A 100 -41.70 -9.33 4.82
C ASP A 100 -41.78 -8.45 3.56
N ALA A 101 -40.63 -7.94 3.09
CA ALA A 101 -40.54 -7.02 1.97
C ALA A 101 -40.05 -7.72 0.68
N GLU A 102 -40.38 -7.14 -0.46
CA GLU A 102 -39.94 -7.66 -1.78
C GLU A 102 -38.69 -6.96 -2.28
N ILE A 103 -37.83 -7.69 -2.98
CA ILE A 103 -36.76 -7.09 -3.74
C ILE A 103 -37.35 -6.39 -4.97
N ARG A 104 -37.28 -5.08 -4.99
CA ARG A 104 -37.87 -4.25 -6.05
C ARG A 104 -36.87 -4.05 -7.21
N TYR A 105 -35.62 -4.01 -6.89
CA TYR A 105 -34.53 -3.80 -7.82
C TYR A 105 -33.26 -4.40 -7.24
N ALA A 106 -32.46 -4.98 -8.11
CA ALA A 106 -31.14 -5.49 -7.75
C ALA A 106 -30.13 -5.08 -8.82
N ILE A 107 -28.95 -4.71 -8.41
CA ILE A 107 -27.86 -4.28 -9.30
C ILE A 107 -26.58 -5.02 -8.95
N ASN A 108 -25.81 -5.34 -9.98
CA ASN A 108 -24.47 -5.87 -9.87
C ASN A 108 -23.49 -4.92 -10.60
N GLY A 109 -22.95 -3.96 -9.87
CA GLY A 109 -22.11 -2.90 -10.39
C GLY A 109 -20.63 -3.25 -10.37
N LEU A 110 -19.87 -2.75 -11.34
CA LEU A 110 -18.42 -2.89 -11.37
C LEU A 110 -17.74 -1.82 -10.52
N LEU A 111 -16.84 -2.27 -9.64
CA LEU A 111 -15.85 -1.46 -8.93
C LEU A 111 -14.49 -1.65 -9.57
N SER A 112 -13.62 -0.64 -9.50
CA SER A 112 -12.21 -0.77 -9.85
C SER A 112 -11.40 -1.05 -8.60
N MET A 113 -10.81 -2.24 -8.52
CA MET A 113 -9.98 -2.67 -7.40
C MET A 113 -8.51 -2.65 -7.78
N THR A 114 -7.72 -1.96 -7.00
CA THR A 114 -6.25 -1.94 -7.10
C THR A 114 -5.61 -2.94 -6.13
N PRO A 115 -4.35 -3.32 -6.29
CA PRO A 115 -3.69 -4.27 -5.38
C PRO A 115 -3.59 -3.79 -3.93
N ASP A 116 -3.64 -2.49 -3.69
CA ASP A 116 -3.44 -1.85 -2.38
C ASP A 116 -4.59 -0.93 -1.96
N THR A 117 -5.72 -0.99 -2.65
CA THR A 117 -6.96 -0.22 -2.38
C THR A 117 -6.92 1.27 -2.68
N MET A 118 -5.74 1.82 -2.88
CA MET A 118 -5.61 3.25 -3.15
C MET A 118 -5.84 3.54 -4.64
N PRO A 119 -6.40 4.70 -4.99
CA PRO A 119 -6.51 5.13 -6.38
C PRO A 119 -5.17 5.16 -7.11
N CYS A 120 -5.22 5.24 -8.44
CA CYS A 120 -4.05 5.42 -9.29
C CYS A 120 -4.07 6.84 -9.85
N LEU A 121 -3.37 7.76 -9.19
CA LEU A 121 -3.31 9.17 -9.53
C LEU A 121 -1.93 9.59 -10.03
N GLY A 122 -1.88 10.62 -10.86
CA GLY A 122 -0.61 11.24 -11.25
C GLY A 122 -0.13 10.87 -12.66
N GLU A 123 1.05 11.38 -13.01
CA GLU A 123 1.71 11.09 -14.29
C GLU A 123 2.27 9.66 -14.30
N THR A 124 2.02 8.90 -15.36
CA THR A 124 2.52 7.53 -15.45
C THR A 124 4.03 7.52 -15.73
N PRO A 125 4.80 6.61 -15.09
CA PRO A 125 6.24 6.51 -15.33
C PRO A 125 6.61 6.14 -16.78
N GLU A 126 5.73 5.40 -17.47
CA GLU A 126 6.00 4.83 -18.79
C GLU A 126 5.83 5.85 -19.93
N VAL A 127 4.89 6.78 -19.77
CA VAL A 127 4.54 7.70 -20.85
C VAL A 127 4.45 9.13 -20.32
N ARG A 128 5.36 9.97 -20.77
CA ARG A 128 5.40 11.38 -20.39
C ARG A 128 4.12 12.12 -20.79
N ASN A 129 3.58 12.90 -19.87
CA ASN A 129 2.33 13.66 -20.00
C ASN A 129 1.06 12.79 -20.11
N LEU A 130 1.14 11.48 -19.85
CA LEU A 130 -0.03 10.65 -19.64
C LEU A 130 -0.38 10.64 -18.15
N TRP A 131 -1.56 11.16 -17.84
CA TRP A 131 -2.05 11.29 -16.46
C TRP A 131 -3.14 10.28 -16.17
N SER A 132 -3.09 9.71 -14.98
CA SER A 132 -4.09 8.80 -14.44
C SER A 132 -4.92 9.47 -13.36
N ALA A 133 -6.22 9.21 -13.37
CA ALA A 133 -7.15 9.43 -12.27
C ALA A 133 -8.11 8.23 -12.27
N ALA A 134 -7.55 7.04 -12.04
CA ALA A 134 -8.26 5.76 -12.12
C ALA A 134 -8.47 5.14 -10.74
N ALA A 135 -9.42 4.21 -10.64
CA ALA A 135 -9.82 3.56 -9.40
C ALA A 135 -10.25 4.56 -8.32
N VAL A 136 -10.86 5.67 -8.74
CA VAL A 136 -11.44 6.70 -7.87
C VAL A 136 -12.92 6.38 -7.68
N TRP A 137 -13.32 6.11 -6.45
CA TRP A 137 -14.71 5.82 -6.15
C TRP A 137 -15.50 7.12 -5.99
N VAL A 138 -16.84 7.03 -6.12
CA VAL A 138 -17.72 8.20 -6.15
C VAL A 138 -17.51 9.14 -4.95
N LYS A 139 -17.32 8.60 -3.76
CA LYS A 139 -17.08 9.39 -2.53
C LYS A 139 -15.83 10.25 -2.57
N GLU A 140 -14.81 9.84 -3.34
CA GLU A 140 -13.51 10.49 -3.42
C GLU A 140 -13.37 11.39 -4.66
N GLY A 141 -14.26 11.20 -5.64
CA GLY A 141 -14.15 11.79 -6.97
C GLY A 141 -13.83 13.29 -7.01
N PRO A 142 -14.57 14.16 -6.33
CA PRO A 142 -14.31 15.60 -6.36
C PRO A 142 -12.94 15.98 -5.77
N GLY A 143 -12.56 15.38 -4.65
CA GLY A 143 -11.28 15.66 -3.99
C GLY A 143 -10.09 15.16 -4.82
N MET A 144 -10.17 13.96 -5.36
CA MET A 144 -9.10 13.39 -6.20
C MET A 144 -8.97 14.13 -7.52
N ALA A 145 -10.08 14.56 -8.12
CA ALA A 145 -10.07 15.38 -9.33
C ALA A 145 -9.35 16.73 -9.09
N GLN A 146 -9.64 17.39 -7.95
CA GLN A 146 -8.94 18.60 -7.56
C GLN A 146 -7.44 18.33 -7.38
N ALA A 147 -7.07 17.29 -6.66
CA ALA A 147 -5.67 16.96 -6.42
C ALA A 147 -4.89 16.71 -7.73
N VAL A 148 -5.47 15.99 -8.69
CA VAL A 148 -4.84 15.75 -9.99
C VAL A 148 -4.74 17.03 -10.81
N ALA A 149 -5.78 17.88 -10.80
CA ALA A 149 -5.75 19.17 -11.50
C ALA A 149 -4.67 20.12 -10.94
N GLU A 150 -4.53 20.17 -9.63
CA GLU A 150 -3.46 20.90 -8.95
C GLU A 150 -2.09 20.35 -9.32
N TRP A 151 -1.93 19.02 -9.30
CA TRP A 151 -0.69 18.35 -9.66
C TRP A 151 -0.26 18.66 -11.11
N MET A 152 -1.19 18.56 -12.05
CA MET A 152 -0.94 18.94 -13.45
C MET A 152 -0.56 20.41 -13.61
N THR A 153 -1.12 21.29 -12.78
CA THR A 153 -0.95 22.74 -12.90
C THR A 153 0.30 23.26 -12.19
N TYR A 154 0.58 22.72 -10.99
CA TYR A 154 1.62 23.23 -10.09
C TYR A 154 2.79 22.26 -9.93
N GLY A 155 2.68 21.03 -10.45
CA GLY A 155 3.67 19.96 -10.29
C GLY A 155 3.52 19.13 -9.01
N TYR A 156 2.55 19.44 -8.17
CA TYR A 156 2.19 18.68 -6.95
C TYR A 156 0.80 19.11 -6.45
N PRO A 157 0.08 18.24 -5.72
CA PRO A 157 -1.19 18.58 -5.06
C PRO A 157 -0.93 19.54 -3.88
N ARG A 158 -1.77 20.56 -3.74
CA ARG A 158 -1.60 21.61 -2.70
C ARG A 158 -2.47 21.41 -1.47
N VAL A 159 -3.63 20.79 -1.65
CA VAL A 159 -4.68 20.72 -0.61
C VAL A 159 -4.58 19.44 0.21
N ILE A 160 -4.21 18.34 -0.42
CA ILE A 160 -4.10 17.03 0.24
C ILE A 160 -2.83 16.30 -0.17
N ASP A 161 -2.32 15.46 0.72
CA ASP A 161 -1.27 14.51 0.41
C ASP A 161 -1.86 13.28 -0.29
N VAL A 162 -1.41 13.00 -1.51
CA VAL A 162 -1.82 11.84 -2.30
C VAL A 162 -0.66 10.88 -2.61
N HIS A 163 0.42 10.93 -1.84
CA HIS A 163 1.59 10.07 -2.04
C HIS A 163 1.22 8.58 -2.10
N GLY A 164 0.32 8.13 -1.21
CA GLY A 164 -0.16 6.75 -1.22
C GLY A 164 -0.99 6.36 -2.45
N ALA A 165 -1.47 7.35 -3.23
CA ALA A 165 -2.25 7.14 -4.44
C ALA A 165 -1.45 7.38 -5.73
N ASP A 166 -0.19 7.85 -5.65
CA ASP A 166 0.66 8.07 -6.81
C ASP A 166 0.84 6.77 -7.62
N ILE A 167 0.51 6.78 -8.91
CA ILE A 167 0.64 5.60 -9.77
C ILE A 167 2.08 5.11 -9.90
N ALA A 168 3.06 5.99 -9.70
CA ALA A 168 4.48 5.65 -9.71
C ALA A 168 4.92 4.80 -8.50
N ARG A 169 4.06 4.59 -7.50
CA ARG A 169 4.35 3.75 -6.32
C ARG A 169 4.53 2.27 -6.61
N PHE A 170 3.98 1.77 -7.72
CA PHE A 170 3.99 0.36 -8.07
C PHE A 170 5.31 -0.10 -8.69
N TYR A 171 5.83 -1.19 -8.16
CA TYR A 171 6.92 -1.94 -8.78
C TYR A 171 6.42 -2.87 -9.88
N ASP A 172 7.32 -3.35 -10.74
CA ASP A 172 6.96 -4.22 -11.86
C ASP A 172 6.25 -5.51 -11.42
N GLU A 173 6.68 -6.09 -10.30
CA GLU A 173 6.08 -7.30 -9.73
C GLU A 173 4.63 -7.10 -9.26
N GLU A 174 4.26 -5.87 -8.89
CA GLU A 174 2.90 -5.51 -8.45
C GLU A 174 1.97 -5.21 -9.63
N ARG A 175 2.51 -5.11 -10.83
CA ARG A 175 1.76 -4.80 -12.07
C ARG A 175 1.41 -6.04 -12.90
N THR A 176 1.77 -7.23 -12.42
CA THR A 176 1.39 -8.49 -13.07
C THR A 176 -0.08 -8.79 -12.83
N ASP A 177 -0.75 -9.38 -13.82
CA ASP A 177 -2.17 -9.75 -13.72
C ASP A 177 -2.41 -10.67 -12.52
N GLU A 178 -1.52 -11.65 -12.30
CA GLU A 178 -1.66 -12.58 -11.17
C GLU A 178 -1.59 -11.85 -9.82
N HIS A 179 -0.75 -10.81 -9.69
CA HIS A 179 -0.69 -10.04 -8.45
C HIS A 179 -1.94 -9.19 -8.26
N ILE A 180 -2.35 -8.46 -9.31
CA ILE A 180 -3.52 -7.58 -9.27
C ILE A 180 -4.77 -8.38 -8.92
N TRP A 181 -5.00 -9.52 -9.57
CA TRP A 181 -6.16 -10.36 -9.34
C TRP A 181 -6.18 -10.94 -7.93
N SER A 182 -5.10 -11.58 -7.51
CA SER A 182 -5.02 -12.19 -6.17
C SER A 182 -5.22 -11.15 -5.05
N ARG A 183 -4.67 -9.94 -5.21
CA ARG A 183 -4.84 -8.86 -4.24
C ARG A 183 -6.25 -8.29 -4.25
N ALA A 184 -6.85 -8.13 -5.42
CA ALA A 184 -8.23 -7.66 -5.54
C ALA A 184 -9.23 -8.65 -4.91
N GLU A 185 -9.03 -9.96 -5.09
CA GLU A 185 -9.83 -10.99 -4.44
C GLU A 185 -9.76 -10.88 -2.91
N GLU A 186 -8.54 -10.88 -2.36
CA GLU A 186 -8.33 -10.77 -0.91
C GLU A 186 -8.88 -9.45 -0.36
N HIS A 187 -8.75 -8.38 -1.14
CA HIS A 187 -9.13 -7.03 -0.74
C HIS A 187 -10.63 -6.82 -0.72
N PHE A 188 -11.35 -7.42 -1.66
CA PHE A 188 -12.79 -7.25 -1.78
C PHE A 188 -13.50 -7.52 -0.44
N ASN A 189 -13.25 -8.66 0.16
CA ASN A 189 -13.84 -9.03 1.44
C ASN A 189 -13.29 -8.19 2.63
N LYS A 190 -12.06 -7.67 2.53
CA LYS A 190 -11.48 -6.79 3.57
C LYS A 190 -11.99 -5.35 3.52
N THR A 191 -12.61 -4.92 2.42
CA THR A 191 -13.07 -3.52 2.25
C THR A 191 -14.02 -3.06 3.36
N TYR A 192 -14.88 -3.95 3.83
CA TYR A 192 -15.83 -3.69 4.91
C TYR A 192 -15.58 -4.54 6.17
N GLY A 193 -14.53 -5.34 6.17
CA GLY A 193 -14.16 -6.17 7.30
C GLY A 193 -13.46 -5.40 8.43
N ILE A 194 -13.27 -6.10 9.53
CA ILE A 194 -12.46 -5.62 10.66
C ILE A 194 -10.99 -5.70 10.24
N VAL A 195 -10.29 -4.57 10.32
CA VAL A 195 -8.86 -4.50 10.05
C VAL A 195 -8.10 -4.57 11.37
N HIS A 196 -7.21 -5.55 11.50
CA HIS A 196 -6.34 -5.69 12.65
C HIS A 196 -5.03 -4.90 12.47
N PRO A 197 -4.44 -4.35 13.54
CA PRO A 197 -3.13 -3.73 13.47
C PRO A 197 -2.06 -4.70 12.93
N ALA A 198 -1.25 -4.22 11.99
CA ALA A 198 -0.21 -5.00 11.33
C ALA A 198 -0.70 -6.26 10.59
N GLU A 199 -1.98 -6.32 10.25
CA GLU A 199 -2.54 -7.42 9.47
C GLU A 199 -1.80 -7.61 8.15
N GLN A 200 -1.48 -8.87 7.84
CA GLN A 200 -0.70 -9.23 6.67
C GLN A 200 -1.60 -9.71 5.52
N TRP A 201 -1.11 -9.50 4.31
CA TRP A 201 -1.66 -10.12 3.12
C TRP A 201 -1.36 -11.63 3.14
N VAL A 202 -2.30 -12.44 2.70
CA VAL A 202 -2.15 -13.90 2.58
C VAL A 202 -1.74 -14.29 1.16
N GLY A 203 -2.39 -13.69 0.17
CA GLY A 203 -2.12 -13.96 -1.25
C GLY A 203 -0.80 -13.35 -1.73
N ARG A 204 -0.16 -14.00 -2.71
CA ARG A 204 1.03 -13.47 -3.41
C ARG A 204 2.16 -13.00 -2.49
N ARG A 205 2.50 -13.85 -1.51
CA ARG A 205 3.67 -13.68 -0.64
C ARG A 205 4.96 -14.07 -1.39
N ASN A 206 6.09 -13.70 -0.84
CA ASN A 206 7.43 -14.07 -1.32
C ASN A 206 7.73 -13.59 -2.76
N LEU A 207 7.19 -12.43 -3.16
CA LEU A 207 7.50 -11.84 -4.48
C LEU A 207 8.98 -11.50 -4.58
N GLN A 208 9.53 -10.89 -3.53
CA GLN A 208 10.95 -10.63 -3.38
C GLN A 208 11.39 -10.99 -1.96
N VAL A 209 12.49 -11.70 -1.88
CA VAL A 209 13.11 -12.10 -0.61
C VAL A 209 14.59 -11.72 -0.59
N GLY A 210 15.08 -11.35 0.58
CA GLY A 210 16.49 -11.04 0.77
C GLY A 210 17.37 -12.30 0.70
N PRO A 211 18.69 -12.17 0.52
CA PRO A 211 19.60 -13.33 0.45
C PRO A 211 19.73 -14.08 1.77
N TYR A 212 19.20 -13.56 2.85
CA TYR A 212 19.19 -14.17 4.18
C TYR A 212 17.88 -14.86 4.54
N PHE A 213 16.90 -14.84 3.65
CA PHE A 213 15.52 -15.28 3.92
C PHE A 213 15.47 -16.69 4.54
N SER A 214 16.12 -17.68 3.94
CA SER A 214 16.11 -19.05 4.47
C SER A 214 16.74 -19.17 5.87
N ARG A 215 17.79 -18.37 6.17
CA ARG A 215 18.37 -18.32 7.51
C ARG A 215 17.45 -17.65 8.52
N GLN A 216 16.67 -16.70 8.07
CA GLN A 216 15.66 -16.04 8.90
C GLN A 216 14.49 -17.00 9.18
N GLU A 217 14.05 -17.79 8.20
CA GLU A 217 13.09 -18.87 8.41
C GLU A 217 13.59 -19.89 9.44
N ASP A 218 14.85 -20.33 9.35
CA ASP A 218 15.48 -21.24 10.31
C ASP A 218 15.50 -20.69 11.75
N LEU A 219 15.53 -19.37 11.91
CA LEU A 219 15.44 -18.65 13.19
C LEU A 219 13.99 -18.42 13.65
N GLY A 220 13.01 -18.91 12.91
CA GLY A 220 11.59 -18.71 13.20
C GLY A 220 11.15 -17.28 12.99
N ALA A 221 11.62 -16.62 11.92
CA ALA A 221 11.19 -15.30 11.58
C ALA A 221 9.70 -15.28 11.21
N GLU A 222 8.96 -14.35 11.78
CA GLU A 222 7.65 -13.95 11.29
C GLU A 222 7.83 -12.77 10.32
N PHE A 223 7.27 -12.91 9.11
CA PHE A 223 7.49 -11.94 8.06
C PHE A 223 6.27 -11.05 7.83
N PHE A 224 6.52 -9.79 7.50
CA PHE A 224 5.53 -8.90 6.91
C PHE A 224 5.98 -8.48 5.50
N GLN A 225 5.00 -8.25 4.65
CA GLN A 225 5.27 -7.78 3.30
C GLN A 225 5.31 -6.24 3.27
N ALA A 226 6.45 -5.69 2.86
CA ALA A 226 6.62 -4.27 2.58
C ALA A 226 6.73 -4.09 1.06
N ARG A 227 5.64 -3.69 0.41
CA ARG A 227 5.48 -3.70 -1.04
C ARG A 227 5.73 -5.11 -1.58
N THR A 228 6.76 -5.31 -2.36
CA THR A 228 7.11 -6.62 -2.95
C THR A 228 8.02 -7.47 -2.05
N TRP A 229 8.59 -6.90 -1.00
CA TRP A 229 9.62 -7.53 -0.18
C TRP A 229 9.06 -8.15 1.09
N GLU A 230 9.53 -9.38 1.42
CA GLU A 230 9.35 -9.95 2.75
C GLU A 230 10.39 -9.39 3.71
N ARG A 231 9.92 -8.90 4.86
CA ARG A 231 10.76 -8.35 5.93
C ARG A 231 10.45 -9.04 7.26
N PRO A 232 11.45 -9.45 8.04
CA PRO A 232 11.21 -10.02 9.36
C PRO A 232 10.67 -8.97 10.34
N GLN A 233 9.65 -9.32 11.09
CA GLN A 233 9.09 -8.53 12.20
C GLN A 233 9.73 -8.88 13.53
N TRP A 234 9.88 -10.18 13.83
CA TRP A 234 10.54 -10.74 14.99
C TRP A 234 11.02 -12.16 14.68
N TYR A 235 11.85 -12.69 15.56
CA TYR A 235 12.39 -14.05 15.40
C TYR A 235 12.00 -14.94 16.59
N GLY A 236 11.39 -16.08 16.34
CA GLY A 236 11.03 -17.06 17.36
C GLY A 236 12.23 -17.51 18.20
N ALA A 237 13.43 -17.54 17.61
CA ALA A 237 14.69 -17.81 18.32
C ALA A 237 14.99 -16.84 19.47
N ASN A 238 14.35 -15.68 19.51
CA ASN A 238 14.51 -14.66 20.53
C ASN A 238 13.40 -14.68 21.61
N ALA A 239 12.62 -15.75 21.71
CA ALA A 239 11.50 -15.85 22.64
C ALA A 239 11.90 -15.74 24.12
N ASP A 240 13.13 -16.11 24.48
CA ASP A 240 13.69 -15.97 25.83
C ASP A 240 13.77 -14.51 26.30
N LEU A 241 13.81 -13.56 25.38
CA LEU A 241 13.80 -12.13 25.72
C LEU A 241 12.51 -11.68 26.37
N VAL A 242 11.40 -12.38 26.14
CA VAL A 242 10.10 -12.08 26.77
C VAL A 242 10.20 -12.28 28.27
N GLU A 243 10.73 -13.40 28.74
CA GLU A 243 10.97 -13.68 30.18
C GLU A 243 12.04 -12.74 30.74
N ARG A 244 13.15 -12.58 30.01
CA ARG A 244 14.28 -11.74 30.42
C ARG A 244 13.89 -10.31 30.76
N TYR A 245 12.98 -9.72 30.00
CA TYR A 245 12.50 -8.34 30.18
C TYR A 245 11.15 -8.26 30.89
N GLY A 246 10.59 -9.37 31.37
CA GLY A 246 9.31 -9.38 32.07
C GLY A 246 8.14 -8.88 31.23
N LEU A 247 8.14 -9.23 29.95
CA LEU A 247 7.11 -8.81 28.99
C LEU A 247 5.92 -9.78 29.02
N SER A 248 4.76 -9.30 28.56
CA SER A 248 3.54 -10.12 28.48
C SER A 248 2.84 -9.90 27.14
N GLU A 249 2.02 -10.86 26.75
CA GLU A 249 1.08 -10.72 25.64
C GLU A 249 0.10 -9.57 25.89
N ARG A 250 -0.41 -8.99 24.80
CA ARG A 250 -1.55 -8.06 24.87
C ARG A 250 -2.83 -8.84 25.14
N GLU A 251 -3.71 -8.28 25.98
CA GLU A 251 -4.93 -8.98 26.40
C GLU A 251 -6.05 -8.92 25.35
N VAL A 252 -6.03 -7.90 24.48
CA VAL A 252 -7.09 -7.64 23.51
C VAL A 252 -6.76 -8.34 22.18
N GLU A 253 -7.61 -9.26 21.75
CA GLU A 253 -7.41 -10.06 20.54
C GLU A 253 -7.29 -9.18 19.29
N TRP A 254 -7.98 -8.04 19.24
CA TRP A 254 -7.91 -7.15 18.10
C TRP A 254 -6.49 -6.62 17.81
N ASP A 255 -5.68 -6.33 18.84
CA ASP A 255 -4.35 -5.73 18.69
C ASP A 255 -3.19 -6.69 18.97
N ASN A 256 -3.48 -7.93 19.38
CA ASN A 256 -2.44 -8.95 19.61
C ASN A 256 -2.28 -9.94 18.45
N ARG A 257 -3.27 -10.04 17.55
CA ARG A 257 -3.35 -11.08 16.53
C ARG A 257 -2.14 -11.14 15.59
N TRP A 258 -1.58 -9.99 15.26
CA TRP A 258 -0.43 -9.84 14.35
C TRP A 258 0.78 -9.22 15.05
N TRP A 259 0.89 -9.43 16.35
CA TRP A 259 1.92 -8.87 17.19
C TRP A 259 2.49 -9.92 18.16
N SER A 260 3.77 -9.74 18.56
CA SER A 260 4.41 -10.57 19.59
C SER A 260 5.22 -9.69 20.56
N PRO A 261 5.24 -10.02 21.87
CA PRO A 261 6.11 -9.36 22.83
C PRO A 261 7.60 -9.53 22.51
N ILE A 262 7.96 -10.52 21.67
CA ILE A 262 9.33 -10.71 21.18
C ILE A 262 9.85 -9.44 20.51
N THR A 263 9.00 -8.73 19.75
CA THR A 263 9.38 -7.47 19.09
C THR A 263 9.91 -6.42 20.09
N VAL A 264 9.26 -6.33 21.26
CA VAL A 264 9.69 -5.43 22.34
C VAL A 264 10.99 -5.94 22.96
N GLY A 265 11.11 -7.25 23.19
CA GLY A 265 12.32 -7.88 23.71
C GLY A 265 13.53 -7.65 22.81
N GLU A 266 13.38 -7.83 21.51
CA GLU A 266 14.42 -7.54 20.52
C GLU A 266 14.83 -6.07 20.50
N HIS A 267 13.86 -5.15 20.59
CA HIS A 267 14.15 -3.71 20.70
C HIS A 267 14.97 -3.36 21.95
N LEU A 268 14.58 -3.89 23.11
CA LEU A 268 15.30 -3.67 24.37
C LEU A 268 16.71 -4.26 24.31
N ASN A 269 16.84 -5.49 23.80
CA ASN A 269 18.15 -6.13 23.63
C ASN A 269 19.05 -5.36 22.66
N LEU A 270 18.50 -4.81 21.59
CA LEU A 270 19.25 -3.97 20.64
C LEU A 270 19.83 -2.72 21.34
N ARG A 271 19.10 -2.12 22.25
CA ARG A 271 19.55 -0.94 22.99
C ARG A 271 20.61 -1.24 24.04
N GLU A 272 20.62 -2.43 24.62
CA GLU A 272 21.55 -2.83 25.68
C GLU A 272 22.76 -3.60 25.17
N ASN A 273 22.61 -4.30 24.05
CA ASN A 273 23.64 -5.18 23.48
C ASN A 273 23.93 -4.80 22.01
N CYS A 274 23.56 -5.67 21.09
CA CYS A 274 23.56 -5.40 19.67
C CYS A 274 22.61 -6.35 18.93
N GLY A 275 22.27 -5.99 17.72
CA GLY A 275 21.48 -6.82 16.82
C GLY A 275 21.73 -6.50 15.36
N VAL A 276 21.40 -7.45 14.51
CA VAL A 276 21.42 -7.31 13.05
C VAL A 276 20.01 -7.14 12.56
N VAL A 277 19.77 -6.11 11.76
CA VAL A 277 18.47 -5.84 11.12
C VAL A 277 18.63 -5.97 9.61
N ASP A 278 17.77 -6.76 8.98
CA ASP A 278 17.72 -6.88 7.53
C ASP A 278 17.03 -5.66 6.91
N LEU A 279 17.79 -4.92 6.13
CA LEU A 279 17.36 -3.72 5.40
C LEU A 279 17.44 -3.91 3.87
N SER A 280 17.48 -5.16 3.40
CA SER A 280 17.63 -5.49 1.97
C SER A 280 16.48 -4.96 1.11
N ALA A 281 15.35 -4.60 1.72
CA ALA A 281 14.21 -4.00 1.03
C ALA A 281 14.41 -2.53 0.64
N PHE A 282 15.46 -1.85 1.15
CA PHE A 282 15.78 -0.51 0.70
C PHE A 282 16.08 -0.49 -0.79
N GLN A 283 15.57 0.53 -1.46
CA GLN A 283 15.86 0.75 -2.87
C GLN A 283 17.18 1.49 -3.01
N ILE A 284 18.01 1.03 -3.95
CA ILE A 284 19.38 1.54 -4.13
C ILE A 284 19.57 1.92 -5.58
N TYR A 285 19.89 3.21 -5.80
CA TYR A 285 20.12 3.77 -7.13
C TYR A 285 21.52 4.34 -7.21
N GLU A 286 22.08 4.39 -8.41
CA GLU A 286 23.34 5.06 -8.70
C GLU A 286 23.18 6.09 -9.80
N LEU A 287 23.80 7.24 -9.57
CA LEU A 287 24.02 8.30 -10.52
C LEU A 287 25.49 8.31 -10.88
N GLU A 288 25.81 8.21 -12.16
CA GLU A 288 27.18 8.20 -12.66
C GLU A 288 27.35 9.17 -13.84
N GLY A 289 28.51 9.79 -13.94
CA GLY A 289 28.88 10.70 -15.00
C GLY A 289 29.26 12.09 -14.51
N PRO A 290 29.81 12.95 -15.39
CA PRO A 290 30.39 14.24 -15.01
C PRO A 290 29.38 15.23 -14.39
N GLY A 291 28.09 15.04 -14.62
CA GLY A 291 27.01 15.82 -14.03
C GLY A 291 26.39 15.21 -12.77
N ALA A 292 26.80 14.00 -12.33
CA ALA A 292 26.10 13.23 -11.31
C ALA A 292 26.00 13.97 -9.96
N VAL A 293 27.11 14.57 -9.52
CA VAL A 293 27.15 15.27 -8.23
C VAL A 293 26.35 16.56 -8.25
N GLU A 294 26.47 17.37 -9.31
CA GLU A 294 25.69 18.58 -9.48
C GLU A 294 24.21 18.29 -9.55
N TYR A 295 23.85 17.21 -10.26
CA TYR A 295 22.47 16.77 -10.36
C TYR A 295 21.90 16.30 -9.00
N ALA A 296 22.67 15.49 -8.26
CA ALA A 296 22.29 15.03 -6.92
C ALA A 296 22.14 16.22 -5.94
N ASP A 297 23.07 17.18 -5.98
CA ASP A 297 23.05 18.39 -5.14
C ASP A 297 21.81 19.27 -5.44
N ARG A 298 21.39 19.33 -6.71
CA ARG A 298 20.18 20.05 -7.13
C ARG A 298 18.87 19.42 -6.61
N LEU A 299 18.83 18.10 -6.47
CA LEU A 299 17.63 17.40 -5.95
C LEU A 299 17.54 17.49 -4.42
N ALA A 300 18.69 17.57 -3.74
CA ALA A 300 18.80 17.50 -2.30
C ALA A 300 18.66 18.87 -1.63
N VAL A 301 18.13 18.89 -0.41
CA VAL A 301 18.14 20.10 0.44
C VAL A 301 19.52 20.27 1.08
N ASN A 302 20.12 19.19 1.55
CA ASN A 302 21.47 19.22 2.10
C ASN A 302 22.51 19.10 0.98
N LYS A 303 23.69 19.69 1.21
CA LYS A 303 24.79 19.68 0.24
C LYS A 303 25.29 18.25 0.01
N VAL A 304 25.28 17.80 -1.24
CA VAL A 304 25.79 16.48 -1.68
C VAL A 304 27.22 16.59 -2.22
N ASP A 305 27.64 17.76 -2.69
CA ASP A 305 29.04 18.03 -3.06
C ASP A 305 29.92 18.14 -1.81
N VAL A 306 30.24 17.00 -1.22
CA VAL A 306 31.07 16.79 -0.03
C VAL A 306 32.20 15.86 -0.37
N PRO A 307 33.25 15.70 0.47
CA PRO A 307 34.33 14.76 0.22
C PRO A 307 33.87 13.34 -0.08
N VAL A 308 34.54 12.66 -1.01
CA VAL A 308 34.30 11.26 -1.33
C VAL A 308 34.34 10.39 -0.06
N GLY A 309 33.41 9.45 0.07
CA GLY A 309 33.22 8.61 1.24
C GLY A 309 32.20 9.13 2.26
N ARG A 310 31.67 10.35 2.08
CA ARG A 310 30.64 10.89 2.99
C ARG A 310 29.24 10.46 2.59
N SER A 311 28.41 10.20 3.63
CA SER A 311 26.96 9.94 3.51
C SER A 311 26.18 11.14 4.04
N ILE A 312 25.12 11.50 3.36
CA ILE A 312 24.28 12.66 3.63
C ILE A 312 22.82 12.19 3.73
N TYR A 313 22.20 12.36 4.88
CA TYR A 313 20.76 12.25 5.00
C TYR A 313 20.12 13.56 4.57
N THR A 314 19.15 13.51 3.67
CA THR A 314 18.56 14.72 3.09
C THR A 314 17.13 14.48 2.63
N PRO A 315 16.22 15.44 2.81
CA PRO A 315 14.94 15.43 2.11
C PRO A 315 15.09 15.89 0.66
N TRP A 316 14.13 15.47 -0.15
CA TRP A 316 13.77 16.08 -1.42
C TRP A 316 12.48 16.87 -1.25
N LEU A 317 12.37 18.00 -1.90
CA LEU A 317 11.22 18.89 -1.78
C LEU A 317 10.58 19.17 -3.14
N ASN A 318 9.29 19.44 -3.12
CA ASN A 318 8.59 20.05 -4.25
C ASN A 318 8.94 21.54 -4.39
N SER A 319 8.42 22.21 -5.43
CA SER A 319 8.73 23.60 -5.72
C SER A 319 8.26 24.62 -4.68
N ASP A 320 7.33 24.27 -3.79
CA ASP A 320 6.86 25.13 -2.70
C ASP A 320 7.52 24.79 -1.35
N GLY A 321 8.49 23.86 -1.35
CA GLY A 321 9.21 23.45 -0.16
C GLY A 321 8.49 22.36 0.65
N GLY A 322 7.43 21.77 0.11
CA GLY A 322 6.76 20.61 0.70
C GLY A 322 7.60 19.33 0.54
N PHE A 323 7.51 18.45 1.51
CA PHE A 323 8.28 17.22 1.56
C PHE A 323 7.85 16.25 0.44
N HIS A 324 8.80 15.77 -0.35
CA HIS A 324 8.57 14.75 -1.37
C HIS A 324 9.03 13.37 -0.89
N SER A 325 10.25 13.28 -0.40
CA SER A 325 10.85 12.06 0.13
C SER A 325 12.02 12.42 1.07
N ASP A 326 12.46 11.47 1.89
CA ASP A 326 13.69 11.54 2.66
C ASP A 326 14.54 10.29 2.42
N LEU A 327 15.84 10.51 2.25
CA LEU A 327 16.73 9.47 1.80
C LEU A 327 18.19 9.75 2.17
N THR A 328 19.04 8.74 1.93
CA THR A 328 20.48 8.89 2.12
C THR A 328 21.19 8.94 0.77
N MET A 329 22.02 9.94 0.58
CA MET A 329 22.95 10.05 -0.55
C MET A 329 24.39 9.81 -0.10
N MET A 330 25.12 9.00 -0.86
CA MET A 330 26.51 8.65 -0.56
C MET A 330 27.42 9.08 -1.71
N ARG A 331 28.40 9.94 -1.42
CA ARG A 331 29.43 10.31 -2.39
C ARG A 331 30.46 9.19 -2.53
N LEU A 332 30.33 8.34 -3.57
CA LEU A 332 31.22 7.19 -3.77
C LEU A 332 32.46 7.50 -4.61
N GLY A 333 32.42 8.56 -5.39
CA GLY A 333 33.49 8.96 -6.28
C GLY A 333 33.37 10.41 -6.71
N GLU A 334 34.29 10.86 -7.56
CA GLU A 334 34.20 12.24 -8.12
C GLU A 334 32.93 12.42 -8.93
N ASP A 335 32.54 11.40 -9.72
CA ASP A 335 31.40 11.41 -10.63
C ASP A 335 30.39 10.33 -10.30
N ARG A 336 30.27 9.93 -9.02
CA ARG A 336 29.38 8.84 -8.60
C ARG A 336 28.72 9.11 -7.26
N VAL A 337 27.38 9.07 -7.27
CA VAL A 337 26.52 9.22 -6.08
C VAL A 337 25.58 8.02 -6.00
N ARG A 338 25.47 7.40 -4.82
CA ARG A 338 24.48 6.37 -4.51
C ARG A 338 23.35 6.99 -3.72
N ILE A 339 22.14 6.60 -4.05
CA ILE A 339 20.90 6.98 -3.35
C ILE A 339 20.35 5.73 -2.69
N VAL A 340 19.97 5.83 -1.42
CA VAL A 340 19.30 4.76 -0.66
C VAL A 340 18.00 5.33 -0.10
N THR A 341 16.88 4.76 -0.47
CA THR A 341 15.54 5.20 -0.08
C THR A 341 14.67 4.05 0.42
N GLY A 342 13.54 4.37 1.06
CA GLY A 342 12.60 3.42 1.61
C GLY A 342 11.87 2.60 0.54
N VAL A 343 11.49 1.37 0.88
CA VAL A 343 10.77 0.49 -0.05
C VAL A 343 9.40 1.04 -0.45
N PHE A 344 8.74 1.80 0.41
CA PHE A 344 7.43 2.38 0.11
C PHE A 344 7.50 3.56 -0.86
N ASP A 345 8.61 4.26 -0.89
CA ASP A 345 8.81 5.46 -1.70
C ASP A 345 9.64 5.21 -2.96
N GLY A 346 10.35 4.08 -3.02
CA GLY A 346 11.34 3.82 -4.06
C GLY A 346 10.83 3.97 -5.49
N GLY A 347 9.66 3.44 -5.83
CA GLY A 347 9.09 3.61 -7.17
C GLY A 347 8.88 5.07 -7.55
N ARG A 348 8.35 5.87 -6.62
CA ARG A 348 8.16 7.32 -6.79
C ARG A 348 9.48 8.07 -6.87
N ASP A 349 10.45 7.70 -6.03
CA ASP A 349 11.78 8.31 -6.02
C ASP A 349 12.58 7.99 -7.29
N GLU A 350 12.44 6.77 -7.82
CA GLU A 350 12.98 6.41 -9.13
C GLU A 350 12.36 7.28 -10.24
N PHE A 351 11.03 7.37 -10.24
CA PHE A 351 10.32 8.22 -11.22
C PHE A 351 10.73 9.68 -11.10
N TRP A 352 10.77 10.23 -9.88
CA TRP A 352 11.22 11.60 -9.61
C TRP A 352 12.63 11.85 -10.12
N THR A 353 13.56 10.93 -9.81
CA THR A 353 14.93 11.02 -10.29
C THR A 353 14.98 11.04 -11.80
N ARG A 354 14.36 10.08 -12.48
CA ARG A 354 14.36 10.01 -13.96
C ARG A 354 13.71 11.22 -14.62
N ARG A 355 12.65 11.73 -14.01
CA ARG A 355 11.87 12.86 -14.52
C ARG A 355 12.66 14.16 -14.58
N HIS A 356 13.60 14.34 -13.66
CA HIS A 356 14.39 15.57 -13.52
C HIS A 356 15.82 15.44 -14.05
N MET A 357 16.18 14.31 -14.65
CA MET A 357 17.50 14.10 -15.23
C MET A 357 17.86 15.13 -16.29
N PRO A 358 19.14 15.57 -16.37
CA PRO A 358 19.62 16.36 -17.49
C PRO A 358 19.43 15.64 -18.82
N THR A 359 19.13 16.41 -19.87
CA THR A 359 18.92 15.86 -21.23
C THR A 359 20.19 15.74 -22.06
N ASP A 360 21.32 16.19 -21.55
CA ASP A 360 22.62 16.25 -22.22
C ASP A 360 23.46 14.97 -22.04
N SER A 361 22.87 13.92 -21.45
CA SER A 361 23.55 12.65 -21.16
C SER A 361 24.74 12.76 -20.19
N SER A 362 24.86 13.84 -19.43
CA SER A 362 25.92 14.02 -18.42
C SER A 362 25.73 13.14 -17.18
N VAL A 363 24.55 12.54 -17.01
CA VAL A 363 24.20 11.66 -15.90
C VAL A 363 23.55 10.37 -16.41
N THR A 364 24.02 9.24 -15.89
CA THR A 364 23.40 7.92 -16.07
C THR A 364 22.78 7.50 -14.75
N PHE A 365 21.55 7.01 -14.79
CA PHE A 365 20.82 6.44 -13.64
C PHE A 365 20.75 4.92 -13.78
N THR A 366 21.08 4.20 -12.71
CA THR A 366 20.96 2.74 -12.64
C THR A 366 20.30 2.32 -11.34
N ASN A 367 19.23 1.52 -11.41
CA ASN A 367 18.66 0.84 -10.26
C ASN A 367 19.49 -0.43 -9.99
N ILE A 368 20.15 -0.48 -8.83
CA ILE A 368 21.01 -1.60 -8.41
C ILE A 368 20.48 -2.32 -7.19
N THR A 369 19.22 -2.10 -6.81
CA THR A 369 18.57 -2.69 -5.64
C THR A 369 18.78 -4.21 -5.55
N LYS A 370 18.60 -4.92 -6.66
CA LYS A 370 18.77 -6.39 -6.71
C LYS A 370 20.24 -6.88 -6.74
N GLN A 371 21.21 -5.96 -6.79
CA GLN A 371 22.63 -6.29 -6.85
C GLN A 371 23.32 -6.17 -5.50
N LEU A 372 22.68 -5.51 -4.54
CA LEU A 372 23.22 -5.23 -3.20
C LEU A 372 22.23 -5.66 -2.14
N THR A 373 22.75 -5.92 -0.96
CA THR A 373 21.96 -6.13 0.24
C THR A 373 22.42 -5.21 1.36
N THR A 374 21.53 -4.81 2.22
CA THR A 374 21.82 -3.90 3.32
C THR A 374 21.50 -4.58 4.64
N LEU A 375 22.48 -4.61 5.54
CA LEU A 375 22.32 -5.03 6.92
C LEU A 375 22.66 -3.86 7.84
N GLY A 376 21.81 -3.62 8.83
CA GLY A 376 22.10 -2.72 9.93
C GLY A 376 22.63 -3.51 11.13
N LEU A 377 23.83 -3.19 11.60
CA LEU A 377 24.37 -3.70 12.85
C LEU A 377 24.39 -2.55 13.86
N TRP A 378 23.53 -2.66 14.87
CA TRP A 378 23.33 -1.60 15.85
C TRP A 378 23.44 -2.09 17.29
N GLY A 379 23.58 -1.14 18.21
CA GLY A 379 23.68 -1.34 19.63
C GLY A 379 25.09 -1.06 20.18
N PRO A 380 25.23 -0.89 21.50
CA PRO A 380 26.50 -0.52 22.13
C PRO A 380 27.64 -1.53 21.90
N ASN A 381 27.32 -2.79 21.66
CA ASN A 381 28.31 -3.84 21.38
C ASN A 381 28.58 -4.06 19.88
N ALA A 382 27.96 -3.30 18.99
CA ALA A 382 28.13 -3.45 17.55
C ALA A 382 29.61 -3.27 17.08
N PRO A 383 30.40 -2.28 17.58
CA PRO A 383 31.80 -2.14 17.22
C PRO A 383 32.64 -3.38 17.59
N ALA A 384 32.38 -3.99 18.76
CA ALA A 384 33.08 -5.20 19.20
C ALA A 384 32.79 -6.43 18.33
N VAL A 385 31.59 -6.53 17.77
CA VAL A 385 31.25 -7.56 16.80
C VAL A 385 31.90 -7.28 15.45
N LEU A 386 31.81 -6.05 14.95
CA LEU A 386 32.32 -5.67 13.65
C LEU A 386 33.86 -5.76 13.59
N SER A 387 34.55 -5.43 14.68
CA SER A 387 36.02 -5.51 14.76
C SER A 387 36.57 -6.91 14.53
N GLN A 388 35.74 -7.95 14.73
CA GLN A 388 36.14 -9.35 14.44
C GLN A 388 36.06 -9.69 12.93
N LEU A 389 35.38 -8.84 12.15
CA LEU A 389 35.12 -9.07 10.73
C LEU A 389 35.90 -8.13 9.81
N THR A 390 36.55 -7.11 10.35
CA THR A 390 37.34 -6.14 9.59
C THR A 390 38.62 -5.76 10.31
N ASN A 391 39.64 -5.37 9.52
CA ASN A 391 40.89 -4.82 10.04
C ASN A 391 40.90 -3.27 10.02
N GLN A 392 39.80 -2.66 9.64
CA GLN A 392 39.67 -1.19 9.65
C GLN A 392 39.50 -0.68 11.06
N ASP A 393 40.04 0.51 11.32
CA ASP A 393 39.80 1.26 12.54
C ASP A 393 38.32 1.70 12.57
N LEU A 394 37.61 1.33 13.62
CA LEU A 394 36.19 1.64 13.85
C LEU A 394 36.00 2.75 14.87
N ASP A 395 37.07 3.30 15.43
CA ASP A 395 37.01 4.44 16.36
C ASP A 395 36.80 5.75 15.56
N HIS A 396 35.66 6.39 15.82
CA HIS A 396 35.28 7.68 15.22
C HIS A 396 35.06 8.74 16.28
#